data_78a6f27c1236e2def2ab08ea9e91dbd7
#
_entry.id   78a6f27c1236e2def2ab08ea9e91dbd7
#
_cell.length_a   1.000
_cell.length_b   1.000
_cell.length_c   1.000
_cell.angle_alpha   90.00
_cell.angle_beta   90.00
_cell.angle_gamma   90.00
#
_symmetry.space_group_name_H-M   'P 1'
#
loop_
_entity.id
_entity.type
_entity.pdbx_description
1 polymer ?
#
loop_
_entity_poly.entity_id
_entity_poly.type
_entity_poly.pdbx_seq_one_letter_code
_entity_poly.pdbx_strand_id
1 'polypeptide(L)'
;MLRPVETPTREIKKLDGLWAFSLDRENCGIDQCWWESALQESRAIAVPGSFNDQFADADIRNYVGNVWYQREVFIPKGWAGQRIVLRFDAVTHYGKVWVNNQEVMEHQGGYTPFEADVTPYVIAGKSVRITVCVNNELNWQTIPPGMVITDENGKKKQSYFHDFFNYAGIHRSVMLYTTPNTWVDDITVVTHVAQDCNHASVDWQVVANGDVSVELRDADQQVVATGQGTSGTLQVVNPHLWQPGEGYLYELCVTAKSQTECDIYPLRVGIRSVAVKGEQFLINHKPFYFTGFGRHEDADLRGKGFDNVLMVHDHALMDWIGANSYRTSHYPYAEEMLDWADEHGIVVIDETAAVGFNLSLGIGFEAGNKPKELYSEEAVNGETQQAHLQAIKELIARDKNHPSVVMWSIANEPDTRPQGAREYFAPLAEATRKLDPTRPITCVNVMFCDAHTDTISDLFDVLCLNRYYGWYVQSGDLETAEKVLEKELLAWQEKLHQPIIITEYGVDTLAGLHSMYTDMWSEEYQCAWLDMYHRVFDRVSAVVGEQVWNFADFATSQGILRVGGNKKGIFTRDRKPKSAAFLLQKRWTGMNFGEKPQRGGKQ
;
A
#
# COMPACT_ATOMS: atom_id res chain seq x y z
N MET A 1 -9.83 11.16 -5.42
CA MET A 1 -10.62 10.33 -6.40
C MET A 1 -11.46 9.37 -5.59
N LEU A 2 -12.78 9.38 -5.78
CA LEU A 2 -13.70 8.50 -5.06
C LEU A 2 -13.72 7.10 -5.66
N ARG A 3 -13.86 6.08 -4.81
CA ARG A 3 -14.12 4.72 -5.26
C ARG A 3 -15.53 4.62 -5.82
N PRO A 4 -15.78 3.96 -6.96
CA PRO A 4 -17.12 3.71 -7.45
C PRO A 4 -17.93 2.87 -6.45
N VAL A 5 -19.16 3.31 -6.17
CA VAL A 5 -20.12 2.59 -5.31
C VAL A 5 -21.47 2.49 -6.01
N GLU A 6 -22.16 1.37 -5.81
CA GLU A 6 -23.55 1.20 -6.29
C GLU A 6 -24.49 1.98 -5.39
N THR A 7 -25.33 2.82 -6.01
CA THR A 7 -26.31 3.66 -5.32
C THR A 7 -27.60 3.71 -6.16
N PRO A 8 -28.68 4.32 -5.70
CA PRO A 8 -29.85 4.55 -6.56
C PRO A 8 -29.57 5.36 -7.83
N THR A 9 -28.42 6.06 -7.91
CA THR A 9 -28.03 6.93 -9.01
C THR A 9 -26.79 6.46 -9.76
N ARG A 10 -26.10 5.45 -9.29
CA ARG A 10 -24.85 4.91 -9.87
C ARG A 10 -24.90 3.40 -10.00
N GLU A 11 -24.52 2.89 -11.14
CA GLU A 11 -24.42 1.46 -11.41
C GLU A 11 -22.97 1.10 -11.73
N ILE A 12 -22.54 -0.13 -11.36
CA ILE A 12 -21.21 -0.65 -11.61
C ILE A 12 -21.31 -1.94 -12.44
N LYS A 13 -20.43 -2.06 -13.41
CA LYS A 13 -20.21 -3.30 -14.16
C LYS A 13 -18.75 -3.70 -14.06
N LYS A 14 -18.43 -4.71 -13.23
CA LYS A 14 -17.09 -5.28 -13.15
C LYS A 14 -16.74 -5.98 -14.47
N LEU A 15 -15.50 -5.78 -14.90
CA LEU A 15 -14.92 -6.38 -16.10
C LEU A 15 -13.86 -7.44 -15.72
N ASP A 16 -13.88 -7.90 -14.48
CA ASP A 16 -13.04 -8.99 -14.00
C ASP A 16 -13.40 -10.30 -14.70
N GLY A 17 -12.44 -11.21 -14.81
CA GLY A 17 -12.60 -12.50 -15.46
C GLY A 17 -11.59 -12.73 -16.57
N LEU A 18 -11.94 -13.44 -17.63
CA LEU A 18 -11.00 -13.78 -18.70
C LEU A 18 -10.90 -12.67 -19.75
N TRP A 19 -9.66 -12.32 -20.09
CA TRP A 19 -9.28 -11.40 -21.15
C TRP A 19 -8.41 -12.13 -22.18
N ALA A 20 -8.38 -11.64 -23.41
CA ALA A 20 -7.36 -12.04 -24.39
C ALA A 20 -6.03 -11.37 -24.01
N PHE A 21 -4.92 -12.09 -24.16
CA PHE A 21 -3.57 -11.65 -23.76
C PHE A 21 -2.53 -12.05 -24.81
N SER A 22 -1.64 -11.11 -25.15
CA SER A 22 -0.50 -11.35 -26.06
C SER A 22 0.74 -10.62 -25.57
N LEU A 23 1.92 -11.25 -25.74
CA LEU A 23 3.21 -10.58 -25.56
C LEU A 23 3.58 -9.81 -26.83
N ASP A 24 4.14 -8.63 -26.68
CA ASP A 24 4.67 -7.82 -27.79
C ASP A 24 6.19 -8.00 -27.92
N ARG A 25 6.60 -9.20 -28.36
CA ARG A 25 8.02 -9.59 -28.42
C ARG A 25 8.84 -8.70 -29.35
N GLU A 26 8.24 -8.24 -30.44
CA GLU A 26 8.88 -7.39 -31.45
C GLU A 26 8.71 -5.89 -31.14
N ASN A 27 8.01 -5.56 -30.04
CA ASN A 27 7.66 -4.19 -29.65
C ASN A 27 7.01 -3.39 -30.80
N CYS A 28 6.12 -4.03 -31.54
CA CYS A 28 5.48 -3.48 -32.74
C CYS A 28 3.98 -3.19 -32.59
N GLY A 29 3.39 -3.54 -31.43
CA GLY A 29 1.94 -3.45 -31.24
C GLY A 29 1.41 -2.02 -31.33
N ILE A 30 2.18 -1.03 -30.91
CA ILE A 30 1.83 0.39 -31.08
C ILE A 30 1.90 0.77 -32.56
N ASP A 31 2.98 0.46 -33.26
CA ASP A 31 3.16 0.83 -34.68
C ASP A 31 2.18 0.12 -35.60
N GLN A 32 1.77 -1.09 -35.24
CA GLN A 32 0.81 -1.91 -35.97
C GLN A 32 -0.64 -1.73 -35.52
N CYS A 33 -0.90 -0.81 -34.59
CA CYS A 33 -2.24 -0.48 -34.10
C CYS A 33 -3.04 -1.71 -33.63
N TRP A 34 -2.46 -2.54 -32.76
CA TRP A 34 -3.11 -3.78 -32.30
C TRP A 34 -4.49 -3.58 -31.64
N TRP A 35 -4.82 -2.37 -31.23
CA TRP A 35 -6.14 -2.01 -30.71
C TRP A 35 -7.25 -1.94 -31.78
N GLU A 36 -6.91 -1.86 -33.05
CA GLU A 36 -7.90 -1.72 -34.13
C GLU A 36 -8.60 -3.03 -34.47
N SER A 37 -8.01 -4.17 -34.11
CA SER A 37 -8.53 -5.51 -34.39
C SER A 37 -8.46 -6.43 -33.18
N ALA A 38 -9.01 -7.64 -33.26
CA ALA A 38 -8.81 -8.67 -32.25
C ALA A 38 -7.32 -9.07 -32.18
N LEU A 39 -6.79 -9.21 -30.96
CA LEU A 39 -5.40 -9.64 -30.74
C LEU A 39 -5.15 -10.99 -31.41
N GLN A 40 -4.12 -11.05 -32.24
CA GLN A 40 -3.70 -12.28 -32.88
C GLN A 40 -2.92 -13.16 -31.89
N GLU A 41 -2.96 -14.48 -32.07
CA GLU A 41 -2.24 -15.46 -31.25
C GLU A 41 -2.44 -15.25 -29.72
N SER A 42 -3.61 -14.73 -29.33
CA SER A 42 -3.90 -14.44 -27.93
C SER A 42 -4.19 -15.70 -27.10
N ARG A 43 -3.86 -15.63 -25.81
CA ARG A 43 -4.20 -16.63 -24.79
C ARG A 43 -5.22 -16.03 -23.83
N ALA A 44 -5.99 -16.87 -23.14
CA ALA A 44 -6.85 -16.39 -22.06
C ALA A 44 -6.03 -16.13 -20.80
N ILE A 45 -6.26 -14.98 -20.17
CA ILE A 45 -5.65 -14.59 -18.88
C ILE A 45 -6.71 -14.10 -17.91
N ALA A 46 -6.54 -14.39 -16.63
CA ALA A 46 -7.44 -13.89 -15.60
C ALA A 46 -7.06 -12.47 -15.14
N VAL A 47 -8.05 -11.62 -14.99
CA VAL A 47 -7.99 -10.28 -14.40
C VAL A 47 -8.99 -10.22 -13.24
N PRO A 48 -8.61 -9.80 -12.01
CA PRO A 48 -7.28 -9.38 -11.57
C PRO A 48 -6.24 -10.51 -11.54
N GLY A 49 -4.97 -10.14 -11.80
CA GLY A 49 -3.85 -11.07 -11.67
C GLY A 49 -2.58 -10.55 -12.31
N SER A 50 -1.44 -10.95 -11.78
CA SER A 50 -0.16 -10.78 -12.47
C SER A 50 -0.06 -11.77 -13.61
N PHE A 51 0.50 -11.38 -14.77
CA PHE A 51 0.66 -12.33 -15.88
C PHE A 51 1.78 -13.35 -15.63
N ASN A 52 2.72 -13.01 -14.74
CA ASN A 52 3.97 -13.73 -14.55
C ASN A 52 3.81 -15.20 -14.12
N ASP A 53 2.87 -15.49 -13.22
CA ASP A 53 2.70 -16.82 -12.63
C ASP A 53 1.44 -17.56 -13.12
N GLN A 54 0.62 -16.96 -14.01
CA GLN A 54 -0.58 -17.62 -14.53
C GLN A 54 -0.29 -18.70 -15.57
N PHE A 55 0.89 -18.65 -16.19
CA PHE A 55 1.28 -19.62 -17.21
C PHE A 55 2.48 -20.44 -16.72
N ALA A 56 2.51 -21.73 -17.02
CA ALA A 56 3.66 -22.59 -16.77
C ALA A 56 4.74 -22.40 -17.87
N ASP A 57 5.20 -21.16 -18.02
CA ASP A 57 6.08 -20.71 -19.10
C ASP A 57 7.08 -19.68 -18.55
N ALA A 58 8.36 -20.07 -18.52
CA ALA A 58 9.42 -19.23 -17.97
C ALA A 58 9.67 -17.95 -18.79
N ASP A 59 9.42 -17.99 -20.10
CA ASP A 59 9.60 -16.82 -20.97
C ASP A 59 8.50 -15.79 -20.73
N ILE A 60 7.28 -16.22 -20.41
CA ILE A 60 6.19 -15.31 -20.00
C ILE A 60 6.49 -14.77 -18.62
N ARG A 61 6.87 -15.65 -17.67
CA ARG A 61 7.16 -15.26 -16.29
C ARG A 61 8.19 -14.15 -16.20
N ASN A 62 9.25 -14.24 -17.00
CA ASN A 62 10.39 -13.32 -16.96
C ASN A 62 10.35 -12.27 -18.09
N TYR A 63 9.22 -12.13 -18.77
CA TYR A 63 9.09 -11.19 -19.86
C TYR A 63 9.22 -9.74 -19.39
N VAL A 64 9.98 -8.93 -20.14
CA VAL A 64 10.20 -7.51 -19.91
C VAL A 64 9.84 -6.74 -21.19
N GLY A 65 8.87 -5.86 -21.09
CA GLY A 65 8.37 -5.08 -22.23
C GLY A 65 6.84 -4.96 -22.23
N ASN A 66 6.28 -4.68 -23.40
CA ASN A 66 4.86 -4.49 -23.58
C ASN A 66 4.10 -5.81 -23.63
N VAL A 67 2.97 -5.88 -22.94
CA VAL A 67 1.97 -6.95 -23.04
C VAL A 67 0.61 -6.33 -23.30
N TRP A 68 -0.23 -7.06 -24.03
CA TRP A 68 -1.53 -6.55 -24.47
C TRP A 68 -2.65 -7.37 -23.89
N TYR A 69 -3.67 -6.67 -23.38
CA TYR A 69 -4.94 -7.22 -22.90
C TYR A 69 -6.07 -6.70 -23.76
N GLN A 70 -7.06 -7.55 -24.04
CA GLN A 70 -8.22 -7.12 -24.81
C GLN A 70 -9.48 -7.85 -24.36
N ARG A 71 -10.59 -7.12 -24.33
CA ARG A 71 -11.91 -7.68 -23.99
C ARG A 71 -13.01 -6.95 -24.75
N GLU A 72 -13.99 -7.72 -25.24
CA GLU A 72 -15.27 -7.16 -25.68
C GLU A 72 -16.25 -7.05 -24.52
N VAL A 73 -16.93 -5.91 -24.42
CA VAL A 73 -17.84 -5.58 -23.33
C VAL A 73 -19.12 -5.03 -23.89
N PHE A 74 -20.27 -5.54 -23.44
CA PHE A 74 -21.57 -5.00 -23.80
C PHE A 74 -21.95 -3.85 -22.86
N ILE A 75 -22.34 -2.69 -23.41
CA ILE A 75 -22.82 -1.52 -22.65
C ILE A 75 -24.33 -1.68 -22.41
N PRO A 76 -24.83 -1.71 -21.16
CA PRO A 76 -26.24 -1.87 -20.87
C PRO A 76 -27.10 -0.78 -21.53
N LYS A 77 -28.28 -1.15 -22.04
CA LYS A 77 -29.21 -0.18 -22.64
C LYS A 77 -29.70 0.88 -21.64
N GLY A 78 -29.83 0.50 -20.35
CA GLY A 78 -30.25 1.36 -19.27
C GLY A 78 -29.30 2.54 -19.01
N TRP A 79 -28.07 2.46 -19.51
CA TRP A 79 -27.05 3.51 -19.34
C TRP A 79 -27.15 4.65 -20.38
N ALA A 80 -28.17 4.60 -21.23
CA ALA A 80 -28.39 5.67 -22.22
C ALA A 80 -28.63 7.03 -21.53
N GLY A 81 -27.84 8.04 -21.89
CA GLY A 81 -27.94 9.39 -21.34
C GLY A 81 -27.22 9.61 -20.01
N GLN A 82 -26.58 8.59 -19.47
CA GLN A 82 -25.72 8.71 -18.30
C GLN A 82 -24.26 8.94 -18.71
N ARG A 83 -23.47 9.52 -17.81
CA ARG A 83 -22.02 9.56 -17.90
C ARG A 83 -21.48 8.17 -17.62
N ILE A 84 -20.59 7.64 -18.47
CA ILE A 84 -20.01 6.30 -18.37
C ILE A 84 -18.51 6.45 -18.23
N VAL A 85 -17.95 5.91 -17.15
CA VAL A 85 -16.53 5.98 -16.82
C VAL A 85 -15.91 4.59 -16.85
N LEU A 86 -14.74 4.46 -17.47
CA LEU A 86 -13.90 3.27 -17.42
C LEU A 86 -12.79 3.50 -16.40
N ARG A 87 -12.70 2.60 -15.41
CA ARG A 87 -11.71 2.67 -14.33
C ARG A 87 -10.90 1.38 -14.25
N PHE A 88 -9.60 1.56 -14.02
CA PHE A 88 -8.65 0.52 -13.62
C PHE A 88 -8.16 0.83 -12.22
N ASP A 89 -8.29 -0.10 -11.28
CA ASP A 89 -7.84 0.11 -9.90
C ASP A 89 -6.32 -0.07 -9.72
N ALA A 90 -5.67 -0.83 -10.59
CA ALA A 90 -4.20 -0.86 -10.70
C ALA A 90 -3.74 -1.58 -11.97
N VAL A 91 -2.81 -0.96 -12.71
CA VAL A 91 -2.09 -1.54 -13.86
C VAL A 91 -0.59 -1.29 -13.69
N THR A 92 0.21 -2.34 -13.61
CA THR A 92 1.61 -2.26 -13.18
C THR A 92 2.57 -2.50 -14.35
N HIS A 93 3.46 -1.54 -14.72
CA HIS A 93 3.71 -0.24 -14.07
C HIS A 93 3.17 0.94 -14.89
N TYR A 94 3.02 0.75 -16.20
CA TYR A 94 2.45 1.72 -17.13
C TYR A 94 1.30 1.05 -17.88
N GLY A 95 0.19 1.77 -18.01
CA GLY A 95 -0.99 1.34 -18.75
C GLY A 95 -1.43 2.37 -19.77
N LYS A 96 -1.71 1.93 -21.00
CA LYS A 96 -2.29 2.74 -22.06
C LYS A 96 -3.55 2.05 -22.58
N VAL A 97 -4.65 2.77 -22.68
CA VAL A 97 -5.99 2.20 -22.86
C VAL A 97 -6.69 2.79 -24.06
N TRP A 98 -7.29 1.90 -24.87
CA TRP A 98 -8.16 2.25 -26.00
C TRP A 98 -9.57 1.68 -25.80
N VAL A 99 -10.56 2.46 -26.18
CA VAL A 99 -11.96 2.04 -26.33
C VAL A 99 -12.28 2.05 -27.83
N ASN A 100 -12.54 0.87 -28.40
CA ASN A 100 -12.52 0.66 -29.84
C ASN A 100 -11.16 1.13 -30.43
N ASN A 101 -11.20 2.10 -31.34
CA ASN A 101 -10.00 2.65 -31.98
C ASN A 101 -9.53 3.97 -31.37
N GLN A 102 -10.15 4.40 -30.28
CA GLN A 102 -9.84 5.68 -29.64
C GLN A 102 -9.01 5.45 -28.37
N GLU A 103 -7.83 6.06 -28.31
CA GLU A 103 -7.06 6.18 -27.07
C GLU A 103 -7.84 7.08 -26.09
N VAL A 104 -8.01 6.60 -24.86
CA VAL A 104 -8.84 7.30 -23.85
C VAL A 104 -8.06 7.72 -22.63
N MET A 105 -7.00 7.00 -22.26
CA MET A 105 -6.16 7.34 -21.11
C MET A 105 -4.84 6.57 -21.10
N GLU A 106 -3.86 7.14 -20.39
CA GLU A 106 -2.62 6.47 -20.02
C GLU A 106 -2.27 6.81 -18.57
N HIS A 107 -1.53 5.94 -17.90
CA HIS A 107 -1.12 6.15 -16.52
C HIS A 107 0.21 5.47 -16.23
N GLN A 108 1.07 6.16 -15.49
CA GLN A 108 2.31 5.64 -14.93
C GLN A 108 2.20 5.62 -13.41
N GLY A 109 2.31 4.44 -12.81
CA GLY A 109 2.15 4.21 -11.38
C GLY A 109 1.35 2.93 -11.15
N GLY A 110 2.02 1.88 -10.69
CA GLY A 110 1.47 0.51 -10.75
C GLY A 110 0.42 0.16 -9.71
N TYR A 111 0.09 1.08 -8.75
CA TYR A 111 -0.62 0.71 -7.54
C TYR A 111 -1.77 1.65 -7.16
N THR A 112 -2.05 2.62 -8.00
CA THR A 112 -3.13 3.60 -7.83
C THR A 112 -4.11 3.54 -8.98
N PRO A 113 -5.38 3.92 -8.77
CA PRO A 113 -6.39 3.88 -9.82
C PRO A 113 -6.24 5.04 -10.81
N PHE A 114 -6.72 4.79 -12.02
CA PHE A 114 -6.91 5.81 -13.05
C PHE A 114 -8.18 5.54 -13.86
N GLU A 115 -8.79 6.58 -14.38
CA GLU A 115 -10.09 6.48 -15.03
C GLU A 115 -10.28 7.54 -16.11
N ALA A 116 -11.18 7.27 -17.06
CA ALA A 116 -11.59 8.21 -18.09
C ALA A 116 -13.09 8.16 -18.35
N ASP A 117 -13.67 9.31 -18.67
CA ASP A 117 -15.02 9.40 -19.21
C ASP A 117 -15.03 8.86 -20.65
N VAL A 118 -15.67 7.72 -20.83
CA VAL A 118 -15.79 7.04 -22.12
C VAL A 118 -17.15 7.25 -22.80
N THR A 119 -18.01 8.05 -22.22
CA THR A 119 -19.36 8.36 -22.77
C THR A 119 -19.32 8.71 -24.27
N PRO A 120 -18.37 9.53 -24.76
CA PRO A 120 -18.33 9.88 -26.19
C PRO A 120 -17.98 8.71 -27.13
N TYR A 121 -17.40 7.64 -26.59
CA TYR A 121 -16.80 6.54 -27.37
C TYR A 121 -17.62 5.25 -27.31
N VAL A 122 -18.71 5.22 -26.53
CA VAL A 122 -19.57 4.04 -26.33
C VAL A 122 -21.03 4.34 -26.70
N ILE A 123 -21.77 3.30 -27.05
CA ILE A 123 -23.19 3.39 -27.36
C ILE A 123 -23.94 2.40 -26.49
N ALA A 124 -24.88 2.88 -25.67
CA ALA A 124 -25.73 2.03 -24.87
C ALA A 124 -26.49 1.00 -25.75
N GLY A 125 -26.45 -0.27 -25.35
CA GLY A 125 -27.02 -1.37 -26.12
C GLY A 125 -26.11 -1.95 -27.21
N LYS A 126 -24.83 -1.53 -27.27
CA LYS A 126 -23.81 -2.06 -28.19
C LYS A 126 -22.63 -2.65 -27.41
N SER A 127 -21.88 -3.52 -28.09
CA SER A 127 -20.58 -3.99 -27.61
C SER A 127 -19.48 -3.00 -27.97
N VAL A 128 -18.46 -2.95 -27.14
CA VAL A 128 -17.25 -2.13 -27.29
C VAL A 128 -16.04 -3.00 -26.98
N ARG A 129 -14.94 -2.77 -27.70
CA ARG A 129 -13.65 -3.40 -27.41
C ARG A 129 -12.84 -2.48 -26.53
N ILE A 130 -12.33 -3.03 -25.41
CA ILE A 130 -11.36 -2.37 -24.54
C ILE A 130 -10.03 -3.07 -24.77
N THR A 131 -9.00 -2.30 -25.10
CA THR A 131 -7.63 -2.76 -25.30
C THR A 131 -6.70 -2.03 -24.36
N VAL A 132 -5.79 -2.75 -23.73
CA VAL A 132 -4.81 -2.21 -22.79
C VAL A 132 -3.41 -2.69 -23.16
N CYS A 133 -2.49 -1.77 -23.38
CA CYS A 133 -1.06 -2.05 -23.42
C CYS A 133 -0.50 -1.81 -22.02
N VAL A 134 0.13 -2.83 -21.46
CA VAL A 134 0.79 -2.78 -20.15
C VAL A 134 2.29 -2.93 -20.35
N ASN A 135 3.08 -2.00 -19.79
CA ASN A 135 4.54 -2.09 -19.79
C ASN A 135 5.04 -2.31 -18.35
N ASN A 136 5.95 -3.29 -18.17
CA ASN A 136 6.51 -3.64 -16.86
C ASN A 136 7.95 -3.17 -16.66
N GLU A 137 8.49 -2.39 -17.55
CA GLU A 137 9.85 -1.88 -17.45
C GLU A 137 9.97 -0.83 -16.35
N LEU A 138 10.97 -0.99 -15.49
CA LEU A 138 11.36 0.02 -14.51
C LEU A 138 12.57 0.81 -15.05
N ASN A 139 12.59 2.07 -14.74
CA ASN A 139 13.74 2.96 -14.98
C ASN A 139 13.93 3.88 -13.76
N TRP A 140 14.91 4.80 -13.81
CA TRP A 140 15.14 5.69 -12.69
C TRP A 140 14.04 6.75 -12.47
N GLN A 141 13.14 6.94 -13.41
CA GLN A 141 11.99 7.85 -13.33
C GLN A 141 10.68 7.13 -12.97
N THR A 142 10.70 5.81 -12.74
CA THR A 142 9.56 5.06 -12.20
C THR A 142 9.61 4.98 -10.68
N ILE A 143 8.47 4.74 -10.05
CA ILE A 143 8.34 4.47 -8.61
C ILE A 143 7.66 3.09 -8.44
N PRO A 144 8.41 2.05 -8.03
CA PRO A 144 9.84 2.02 -7.65
C PRO A 144 10.78 2.20 -8.85
N PRO A 145 12.04 2.63 -8.61
CA PRO A 145 13.04 2.74 -9.66
C PRO A 145 13.68 1.39 -10.00
N GLY A 146 14.27 1.34 -11.19
CA GLY A 146 15.02 0.19 -11.67
C GLY A 146 15.75 0.50 -12.97
N MET A 147 16.18 -0.55 -13.67
CA MET A 147 16.80 -0.45 -14.98
C MET A 147 16.57 -1.70 -15.81
N VAL A 148 16.57 -1.56 -17.13
CA VAL A 148 16.54 -2.67 -18.07
C VAL A 148 17.92 -2.85 -18.68
N ILE A 149 18.42 -4.08 -18.62
CA ILE A 149 19.68 -4.49 -19.25
C ILE A 149 19.33 -5.35 -20.46
N THR A 150 19.88 -5.01 -21.62
CA THR A 150 19.69 -5.81 -22.85
C THR A 150 20.98 -6.57 -23.13
N ASP A 151 20.89 -7.90 -23.30
CA ASP A 151 22.02 -8.76 -23.61
C ASP A 151 22.40 -8.70 -25.11
N GLU A 152 23.48 -9.40 -25.48
CA GLU A 152 24.01 -9.45 -26.83
C GLU A 152 23.00 -9.98 -27.87
N ASN A 153 22.00 -10.74 -27.43
CA ASN A 153 20.95 -11.32 -28.26
C ASN A 153 19.67 -10.47 -28.31
N GLY A 154 19.69 -9.28 -27.68
CA GLY A 154 18.53 -8.40 -27.58
C GLY A 154 17.53 -8.79 -26.49
N LYS A 155 17.83 -9.78 -25.64
CA LYS A 155 16.97 -10.19 -24.54
C LYS A 155 17.06 -9.18 -23.40
N LYS A 156 15.92 -8.63 -23.02
CA LYS A 156 15.79 -7.70 -21.88
C LYS A 156 15.76 -8.45 -20.56
N LYS A 157 16.44 -7.89 -19.55
CA LYS A 157 16.40 -8.32 -18.15
C LYS A 157 16.16 -7.11 -17.26
N GLN A 158 15.19 -7.23 -16.38
CA GLN A 158 14.91 -6.19 -15.38
C GLN A 158 15.87 -6.31 -14.19
N SER A 159 16.49 -5.20 -13.81
CA SER A 159 17.27 -5.05 -12.58
C SER A 159 16.62 -3.99 -11.69
N TYR A 160 16.51 -4.28 -10.38
CA TYR A 160 15.89 -3.39 -9.41
C TYR A 160 16.49 -3.61 -8.01
N PHE A 161 16.23 -2.68 -7.09
CA PHE A 161 16.87 -2.63 -5.77
C PHE A 161 15.87 -2.86 -4.62
N HIS A 162 14.73 -3.48 -4.90
CA HIS A 162 13.75 -3.91 -3.91
C HIS A 162 13.69 -5.44 -3.81
N ASP A 163 13.35 -5.96 -2.63
CA ASP A 163 13.39 -7.40 -2.33
C ASP A 163 12.01 -8.07 -2.48
N PHE A 164 11.33 -7.84 -3.60
CA PHE A 164 10.15 -8.60 -4.01
C PHE A 164 10.12 -8.77 -5.53
N PHE A 165 9.44 -9.80 -6.00
CA PHE A 165 9.35 -10.05 -7.44
C PHE A 165 8.59 -8.92 -8.14
N ASN A 166 9.13 -8.42 -9.24
CA ASN A 166 8.50 -7.36 -10.04
C ASN A 166 7.32 -7.93 -10.85
N TYR A 167 6.25 -8.26 -10.14
CA TYR A 167 5.00 -8.68 -10.75
C TYR A 167 4.36 -7.55 -11.55
N ALA A 168 3.75 -7.90 -12.70
CA ALA A 168 3.12 -6.94 -13.58
C ALA A 168 1.81 -7.47 -14.19
N GLY A 169 0.99 -6.56 -14.69
CA GLY A 169 -0.30 -6.86 -15.28
C GLY A 169 -1.42 -5.98 -14.71
N ILE A 170 -2.65 -6.42 -14.88
CA ILE A 170 -3.84 -5.77 -14.32
C ILE A 170 -4.12 -6.43 -12.97
N HIS A 171 -3.63 -5.81 -11.89
CA HIS A 171 -3.59 -6.40 -10.55
C HIS A 171 -4.90 -6.30 -9.78
N ARG A 172 -5.74 -5.32 -10.10
CA ARG A 172 -7.00 -5.06 -9.40
C ARG A 172 -8.15 -4.96 -10.38
N SER A 173 -9.35 -4.76 -9.87
CA SER A 173 -10.56 -4.73 -10.68
C SER A 173 -10.49 -3.70 -11.81
N VAL A 174 -11.10 -4.08 -12.92
CA VAL A 174 -11.46 -3.17 -14.02
C VAL A 174 -12.97 -3.03 -14.02
N MET A 175 -13.47 -1.81 -14.15
CA MET A 175 -14.90 -1.59 -14.13
C MET A 175 -15.36 -0.44 -15.04
N LEU A 176 -16.56 -0.57 -15.53
CA LEU A 176 -17.37 0.54 -16.02
C LEU A 176 -18.34 0.92 -14.91
N TYR A 177 -18.51 2.21 -14.71
CA TYR A 177 -19.56 2.71 -13.83
C TYR A 177 -20.27 3.92 -14.43
N THR A 178 -21.47 4.19 -13.94
CA THR A 178 -22.26 5.34 -14.38
C THR A 178 -22.41 6.37 -13.28
N THR A 179 -22.59 7.61 -13.70
CA THR A 179 -23.14 8.69 -12.88
C THR A 179 -24.21 9.43 -13.68
N PRO A 180 -25.13 10.14 -13.03
CA PRO A 180 -25.88 11.20 -13.69
C PRO A 180 -24.93 12.25 -14.30
N ASN A 181 -25.44 13.18 -15.14
CA ASN A 181 -24.61 14.29 -15.64
C ASN A 181 -24.38 15.37 -14.57
N THR A 182 -25.14 15.34 -13.50
CA THR A 182 -24.84 16.06 -12.24
C THR A 182 -24.27 15.04 -11.27
N TRP A 183 -23.00 15.18 -10.87
CA TRP A 183 -22.32 14.15 -10.03
C TRP A 183 -21.44 14.75 -8.95
N VAL A 184 -21.20 13.95 -7.91
CA VAL A 184 -20.15 14.15 -6.91
C VAL A 184 -18.84 13.58 -7.44
N ASP A 185 -17.81 14.42 -7.55
CA ASP A 185 -16.52 14.07 -8.14
C ASP A 185 -15.49 13.67 -7.06
N ASP A 186 -15.41 14.46 -5.97
CA ASP A 186 -14.51 14.18 -4.85
C ASP A 186 -15.10 14.66 -3.52
N ILE A 187 -14.72 13.96 -2.45
CA ILE A 187 -15.08 14.29 -1.07
C ILE A 187 -13.82 14.25 -0.23
N THR A 188 -13.64 15.25 0.62
CA THR A 188 -12.59 15.26 1.64
C THR A 188 -13.24 15.47 3.00
N VAL A 189 -12.94 14.58 3.96
CA VAL A 189 -13.44 14.65 5.32
C VAL A 189 -12.28 14.73 6.30
N VAL A 190 -12.38 15.69 7.24
CA VAL A 190 -11.46 15.82 8.36
C VAL A 190 -12.26 15.77 9.65
N THR A 191 -11.85 14.93 10.60
CA THR A 191 -12.52 14.77 11.88
C THR A 191 -11.68 15.35 13.02
N HIS A 192 -12.33 16.03 13.94
CA HIS A 192 -11.72 16.58 15.15
C HIS A 192 -12.48 16.07 16.36
N VAL A 193 -11.74 15.55 17.33
CA VAL A 193 -12.29 15.04 18.59
C VAL A 193 -11.84 15.95 19.72
N ALA A 194 -12.79 16.45 20.52
CA ALA A 194 -12.49 17.25 21.69
C ALA A 194 -11.76 16.41 22.75
N GLN A 195 -11.02 17.08 23.66
CA GLN A 195 -10.21 16.40 24.66
C GLN A 195 -11.03 15.52 25.62
N ASP A 196 -12.30 15.88 25.83
CA ASP A 196 -13.24 15.12 26.66
C ASP A 196 -13.90 13.94 25.95
N CYS A 197 -13.66 13.81 24.62
CA CYS A 197 -14.26 12.82 23.71
C CYS A 197 -15.81 12.87 23.64
N ASN A 198 -16.45 13.89 24.23
CA ASN A 198 -17.92 14.05 24.24
C ASN A 198 -18.41 14.96 23.10
N HIS A 199 -17.49 15.59 22.39
CA HIS A 199 -17.79 16.45 21.25
C HIS A 199 -16.82 16.14 20.11
N ALA A 200 -17.34 16.16 18.90
CA ALA A 200 -16.54 16.07 17.69
C ALA A 200 -17.08 16.97 16.60
N SER A 201 -16.22 17.34 15.67
CA SER A 201 -16.64 17.96 14.42
C SER A 201 -16.16 17.15 13.23
N VAL A 202 -16.95 17.20 12.15
CA VAL A 202 -16.67 16.60 10.86
C VAL A 202 -16.68 17.72 9.84
N ASP A 203 -15.50 18.13 9.39
CA ASP A 203 -15.34 19.09 8.32
C ASP A 203 -15.45 18.35 7.00
N TRP A 204 -16.23 18.89 6.05
CA TRP A 204 -16.33 18.33 4.71
C TRP A 204 -16.00 19.34 3.63
N GLN A 205 -15.44 18.83 2.54
CA GLN A 205 -15.29 19.55 1.28
C GLN A 205 -15.70 18.62 0.14
N VAL A 206 -16.58 19.08 -0.73
CA VAL A 206 -17.13 18.30 -1.86
C VAL A 206 -16.85 19.03 -3.17
N VAL A 207 -16.35 18.29 -4.15
CA VAL A 207 -16.28 18.73 -5.54
C VAL A 207 -17.47 18.09 -6.29
N ALA A 208 -18.35 18.91 -6.84
CA ALA A 208 -19.51 18.48 -7.59
C ALA A 208 -19.93 19.58 -8.58
N ASN A 209 -20.70 19.20 -9.60
CA ASN A 209 -21.24 20.15 -10.59
C ASN A 209 -22.73 20.50 -10.36
N GLY A 210 -23.22 20.38 -9.13
CA GLY A 210 -24.58 20.71 -8.70
C GLY A 210 -24.62 21.31 -7.29
N ASP A 211 -25.81 21.66 -6.83
CA ASP A 211 -26.05 22.11 -5.45
C ASP A 211 -25.82 20.95 -4.48
N VAL A 212 -24.99 21.16 -3.47
CA VAL A 212 -24.57 20.10 -2.54
C VAL A 212 -25.33 20.19 -1.22
N SER A 213 -25.80 19.05 -0.74
CA SER A 213 -26.26 18.82 0.62
C SER A 213 -25.60 17.58 1.22
N VAL A 214 -25.40 17.57 2.53
CA VAL A 214 -24.80 16.44 3.25
C VAL A 214 -25.65 16.07 4.46
N GLU A 215 -25.76 14.76 4.72
CA GLU A 215 -26.37 14.19 5.92
C GLU A 215 -25.36 13.22 6.55
N LEU A 216 -25.02 13.42 7.81
CA LEU A 216 -24.26 12.43 8.58
C LEU A 216 -25.24 11.53 9.29
N ARG A 217 -25.13 10.22 9.06
CA ARG A 217 -26.00 9.19 9.61
C ARG A 217 -25.18 8.24 10.49
N ASP A 218 -25.79 7.78 11.59
CA ASP A 218 -25.21 6.72 12.42
C ASP A 218 -25.45 5.31 11.84
N ALA A 219 -24.99 4.27 12.54
CA ALA A 219 -25.15 2.90 12.12
C ALA A 219 -26.62 2.44 12.01
N ASP A 220 -27.54 3.09 12.73
CA ASP A 220 -28.99 2.86 12.68
C ASP A 220 -29.67 3.73 11.61
N GLN A 221 -28.89 4.37 10.73
CA GLN A 221 -29.35 5.28 9.66
C GLN A 221 -30.11 6.51 10.18
N GLN A 222 -29.92 6.89 11.46
CA GLN A 222 -30.51 8.11 11.99
C GLN A 222 -29.63 9.31 11.61
N VAL A 223 -30.24 10.37 11.13
CA VAL A 223 -29.53 11.61 10.78
C VAL A 223 -29.10 12.32 12.08
N VAL A 224 -27.78 12.41 12.28
CA VAL A 224 -27.19 13.06 13.47
C VAL A 224 -26.79 14.52 13.21
N ALA A 225 -26.51 14.86 11.95
CA ALA A 225 -26.21 16.24 11.55
C ALA A 225 -26.46 16.45 10.05
N THR A 226 -26.71 17.69 9.63
CA THR A 226 -26.93 18.05 8.22
C THR A 226 -26.19 19.33 7.86
N GLY A 227 -25.83 19.46 6.58
CA GLY A 227 -25.16 20.64 6.03
C GLY A 227 -25.58 20.95 4.60
N GLN A 228 -25.29 22.16 4.15
CA GLN A 228 -25.57 22.64 2.81
C GLN A 228 -24.32 23.34 2.24
N GLY A 229 -24.13 23.24 0.93
CA GLY A 229 -23.00 23.82 0.22
C GLY A 229 -21.85 22.84 0.01
N THR A 230 -20.81 23.28 -0.67
CA THR A 230 -19.65 22.46 -1.05
C THR A 230 -18.64 22.28 0.09
N SER A 231 -18.79 22.98 1.21
CA SER A 231 -17.95 22.82 2.38
C SER A 231 -18.65 23.29 3.65
N GLY A 232 -18.26 22.78 4.79
CA GLY A 232 -18.77 23.18 6.10
C GLY A 232 -18.28 22.25 7.22
N THR A 233 -18.90 22.41 8.39
CA THR A 233 -18.58 21.64 9.61
C THR A 233 -19.86 21.10 10.23
N LEU A 234 -19.93 19.80 10.47
CA LEU A 234 -20.98 19.14 11.25
C LEU A 234 -20.53 18.99 12.69
N GLN A 235 -21.39 19.30 13.66
CA GLN A 235 -21.13 19.08 15.07
C GLN A 235 -21.81 17.78 15.52
N VAL A 236 -21.06 16.94 16.23
CA VAL A 236 -21.56 15.67 16.77
C VAL A 236 -21.35 15.65 18.28
N VAL A 237 -22.45 15.52 19.01
CA VAL A 237 -22.45 15.43 20.47
C VAL A 237 -22.50 13.96 20.88
N ASN A 238 -21.64 13.57 21.83
CA ASN A 238 -21.45 12.19 22.26
C ASN A 238 -21.18 11.23 21.06
N PRO A 239 -20.13 11.51 20.25
CA PRO A 239 -19.82 10.69 19.09
C PRO A 239 -19.44 9.28 19.51
N HIS A 240 -19.85 8.28 18.71
CA HIS A 240 -19.24 6.96 18.77
C HIS A 240 -17.96 7.03 17.95
N LEU A 241 -16.81 6.99 18.63
CA LEU A 241 -15.53 7.16 17.97
C LEU A 241 -15.11 5.87 17.25
N TRP A 242 -14.53 6.02 16.06
CA TRP A 242 -13.70 4.97 15.50
C TRP A 242 -12.45 4.82 16.35
N GLN A 243 -12.16 3.60 16.78
CA GLN A 243 -10.97 3.33 17.58
C GLN A 243 -10.37 1.95 17.23
N PRO A 244 -9.07 1.74 17.52
CA PRO A 244 -8.44 0.44 17.30
C PRO A 244 -9.22 -0.69 17.97
N GLY A 245 -9.53 -1.76 17.20
CA GLY A 245 -10.34 -2.89 17.64
C GLY A 245 -11.86 -2.66 17.61
N GLU A 246 -12.31 -1.45 17.28
CA GLU A 246 -13.73 -1.11 17.16
C GLU A 246 -13.94 -0.13 16.00
N GLY A 247 -14.23 -0.66 14.81
CA GLY A 247 -14.36 0.09 13.57
C GLY A 247 -15.72 0.76 13.39
N TYR A 248 -16.15 1.61 14.32
CA TYR A 248 -17.45 2.29 14.17
C TYR A 248 -17.41 3.34 13.05
N LEU A 249 -18.35 3.25 12.12
CA LEU A 249 -18.43 4.12 10.96
C LEU A 249 -19.81 4.80 10.88
N TYR A 250 -19.77 6.10 10.69
CA TYR A 250 -20.90 6.89 10.20
C TYR A 250 -20.96 6.83 8.69
N GLU A 251 -22.09 7.20 8.12
CA GLU A 251 -22.26 7.43 6.69
C GLU A 251 -22.49 8.92 6.44
N LEU A 252 -21.59 9.56 5.67
CA LEU A 252 -21.81 10.89 5.13
C LEU A 252 -22.48 10.73 3.76
N CYS A 253 -23.80 10.87 3.71
CA CYS A 253 -24.58 10.85 2.48
C CYS A 253 -24.47 12.21 1.81
N VAL A 254 -23.72 12.28 0.71
CA VAL A 254 -23.54 13.50 -0.10
C VAL A 254 -24.49 13.46 -1.29
N THR A 255 -25.30 14.50 -1.45
CA THR A 255 -26.21 14.67 -2.60
C THR A 255 -25.78 15.88 -3.41
N ALA A 256 -25.53 15.69 -4.70
CA ALA A 256 -25.37 16.77 -5.68
C ALA A 256 -26.63 16.86 -6.54
N LYS A 257 -27.25 18.02 -6.64
CA LYS A 257 -28.54 18.19 -7.31
C LYS A 257 -28.51 19.35 -8.33
N SER A 258 -29.14 19.14 -9.49
CA SER A 258 -29.52 20.16 -10.46
C SER A 258 -31.05 20.25 -10.55
N GLN A 259 -31.56 20.99 -11.52
CA GLN A 259 -33.01 21.08 -11.75
C GLN A 259 -33.62 19.75 -12.23
N THR A 260 -32.84 18.88 -12.88
CA THR A 260 -33.34 17.69 -13.57
C THR A 260 -32.77 16.37 -13.04
N GLU A 261 -31.62 16.42 -12.35
CA GLU A 261 -30.88 15.24 -11.95
C GLU A 261 -30.38 15.37 -10.52
N CYS A 262 -30.14 14.24 -9.90
CA CYS A 262 -29.47 14.20 -8.62
C CYS A 262 -28.55 12.99 -8.55
N ASP A 263 -27.40 13.16 -7.91
CA ASP A 263 -26.45 12.11 -7.60
C ASP A 263 -26.31 11.95 -6.09
N ILE A 264 -26.16 10.72 -5.66
CA ILE A 264 -26.01 10.36 -4.24
C ILE A 264 -24.73 9.55 -4.08
N TYR A 265 -23.86 10.00 -3.16
CA TYR A 265 -22.65 9.27 -2.80
C TYR A 265 -22.58 9.08 -1.27
N PRO A 266 -22.64 7.84 -0.76
CA PRO A 266 -22.43 7.51 0.63
C PRO A 266 -20.93 7.33 0.92
N LEU A 267 -20.36 8.16 1.78
CA LEU A 267 -18.98 8.02 2.25
C LEU A 267 -18.98 7.48 3.68
N ARG A 268 -18.23 6.43 3.95
CA ARG A 268 -18.01 5.94 5.32
C ARG A 268 -17.04 6.86 6.06
N VAL A 269 -17.39 7.26 7.27
CA VAL A 269 -16.63 8.21 8.09
C VAL A 269 -16.42 7.65 9.49
N GLY A 270 -15.17 7.41 9.86
CA GLY A 270 -14.78 7.11 11.23
C GLY A 270 -14.35 8.40 11.93
N ILE A 271 -15.06 8.79 12.98
CA ILE A 271 -14.71 9.98 13.78
C ILE A 271 -13.58 9.61 14.73
N ARG A 272 -12.40 10.19 14.52
CA ARG A 272 -11.22 9.93 15.34
C ARG A 272 -10.24 11.10 15.29
N SER A 273 -9.27 11.12 16.21
CA SER A 273 -8.09 11.98 16.15
C SER A 273 -6.80 11.16 16.18
N VAL A 274 -5.78 11.66 15.49
CA VAL A 274 -4.41 11.09 15.51
C VAL A 274 -3.44 12.21 15.84
N ALA A 275 -2.48 11.97 16.73
CA ALA A 275 -1.45 12.94 17.07
C ALA A 275 -0.16 12.26 17.53
N VAL A 276 0.96 12.97 17.37
CA VAL A 276 2.24 12.63 17.97
C VAL A 276 2.54 13.66 19.06
N LYS A 277 2.90 13.19 20.26
CA LYS A 277 3.26 14.07 21.38
C LYS A 277 4.48 13.51 22.12
N GLY A 278 5.63 14.16 21.92
CA GLY A 278 6.92 13.64 22.39
C GLY A 278 7.15 12.23 21.85
N GLU A 279 7.46 11.29 22.70
CA GLU A 279 7.71 9.88 22.34
C GLU A 279 6.42 9.02 22.24
N GLN A 280 5.23 9.64 22.16
CA GLN A 280 3.97 8.92 22.12
C GLN A 280 3.23 9.10 20.80
N PHE A 281 2.65 8.02 20.31
CA PHE A 281 1.65 8.02 19.24
C PHE A 281 0.27 7.93 19.88
N LEU A 282 -0.63 8.84 19.54
CA LEU A 282 -1.95 8.95 20.16
C LEU A 282 -3.07 8.73 19.15
N ILE A 283 -4.05 7.90 19.50
CA ILE A 283 -5.35 7.79 18.82
C ILE A 283 -6.43 8.17 19.85
N ASN A 284 -7.30 9.10 19.50
CA ASN A 284 -8.33 9.63 20.41
C ASN A 284 -7.75 10.05 21.77
N HIS A 285 -6.62 10.75 21.72
CA HIS A 285 -5.86 11.25 22.89
C HIS A 285 -5.26 10.17 23.80
N LYS A 286 -5.36 8.88 23.44
CA LYS A 286 -4.81 7.76 24.20
C LYS A 286 -3.54 7.23 23.52
N PRO A 287 -2.48 6.91 24.30
CA PRO A 287 -1.32 6.23 23.74
C PRO A 287 -1.71 4.92 23.06
N PHE A 288 -1.12 4.67 21.90
CA PHE A 288 -1.34 3.45 21.11
C PHE A 288 -0.02 2.75 20.83
N TYR A 289 0.00 1.42 21.05
CA TYR A 289 1.12 0.56 20.75
C TYR A 289 0.76 -0.35 19.57
N PHE A 290 1.57 -0.28 18.52
CA PHE A 290 1.36 -1.06 17.30
C PHE A 290 1.88 -2.50 17.48
N THR A 291 1.02 -3.48 17.24
CA THR A 291 1.41 -4.89 17.07
C THR A 291 0.98 -5.36 15.70
N GLY A 292 1.87 -5.96 14.92
CA GLY A 292 1.46 -6.39 13.59
C GLY A 292 2.59 -6.69 12.62
N PHE A 293 2.38 -6.34 11.37
CA PHE A 293 3.23 -6.81 10.28
C PHE A 293 3.52 -5.73 9.25
N GLY A 294 4.76 -5.77 8.68
CA GLY A 294 4.93 -5.50 7.28
C GLY A 294 4.41 -6.70 6.48
N ARG A 295 3.78 -6.47 5.35
CA ARG A 295 3.24 -7.57 4.52
C ARG A 295 3.39 -7.26 3.03
N HIS A 296 3.09 -8.25 2.19
CA HIS A 296 2.96 -8.07 0.75
C HIS A 296 1.59 -8.55 0.25
N GLU A 297 1.06 -7.90 -0.78
CA GLU A 297 0.05 -8.50 -1.65
C GLU A 297 0.79 -9.52 -2.54
N ASP A 298 0.92 -10.76 -2.07
CA ASP A 298 1.63 -11.83 -2.77
C ASP A 298 0.95 -13.18 -2.51
N ALA A 299 0.63 -13.88 -3.57
CA ALA A 299 0.06 -15.23 -3.52
C ALA A 299 0.51 -16.07 -4.71
N ASP A 300 0.53 -17.40 -4.53
CA ASP A 300 0.79 -18.32 -5.63
C ASP A 300 -0.23 -18.14 -6.76
N LEU A 301 0.24 -18.23 -8.00
CA LEU A 301 -0.50 -18.09 -9.27
C LEU A 301 -1.06 -16.69 -9.55
N ARG A 302 -1.43 -15.92 -8.54
CA ARG A 302 -1.99 -14.58 -8.69
C ARG A 302 -0.95 -13.48 -8.70
N GLY A 303 0.24 -13.75 -8.14
CA GLY A 303 1.24 -12.72 -7.87
C GLY A 303 0.64 -11.63 -6.97
N LYS A 304 0.51 -10.40 -7.48
CA LYS A 304 -0.13 -9.26 -6.78
C LYS A 304 -1.63 -9.09 -7.10
N GLY A 305 -2.22 -10.04 -7.84
CA GLY A 305 -3.64 -9.99 -8.17
C GLY A 305 -4.52 -10.06 -6.92
N PHE A 306 -5.40 -9.06 -6.75
CA PHE A 306 -6.30 -8.98 -5.60
C PHE A 306 -7.27 -10.16 -5.55
N ASP A 307 -7.52 -10.68 -4.34
CA ASP A 307 -8.43 -11.78 -4.07
C ASP A 307 -9.14 -11.60 -2.73
N ASN A 308 -10.47 -11.51 -2.74
CA ASN A 308 -11.28 -11.36 -1.54
C ASN A 308 -11.14 -12.53 -0.55
N VAL A 309 -11.00 -13.77 -1.05
CA VAL A 309 -10.86 -14.95 -0.18
C VAL A 309 -9.56 -14.90 0.58
N LEU A 310 -8.47 -14.55 -0.12
CA LEU A 310 -7.16 -14.39 0.51
C LEU A 310 -7.15 -13.24 1.51
N MET A 311 -7.78 -12.11 1.16
CA MET A 311 -7.93 -10.95 2.06
C MET A 311 -8.61 -11.35 3.38
N VAL A 312 -9.76 -12.00 3.30
CA VAL A 312 -10.51 -12.46 4.50
C VAL A 312 -9.67 -13.42 5.32
N HIS A 313 -8.99 -14.38 4.67
CA HIS A 313 -8.16 -15.35 5.36
C HIS A 313 -6.96 -14.70 6.06
N ASP A 314 -6.25 -13.79 5.38
CA ASP A 314 -5.11 -13.08 5.95
C ASP A 314 -5.52 -12.25 7.18
N HIS A 315 -6.67 -11.56 7.11
CA HIS A 315 -7.19 -10.81 8.27
C HIS A 315 -7.63 -11.73 9.42
N ALA A 316 -8.23 -12.89 9.13
CA ALA A 316 -8.56 -13.87 10.15
C ALA A 316 -7.29 -14.41 10.86
N LEU A 317 -6.17 -14.57 10.14
CA LEU A 317 -4.89 -14.94 10.75
C LEU A 317 -4.29 -13.80 11.57
N MET A 318 -4.42 -12.54 11.14
CA MET A 318 -3.99 -11.38 11.91
C MET A 318 -4.79 -11.22 13.20
N ASP A 319 -6.09 -11.42 13.15
CA ASP A 319 -6.97 -11.43 14.33
C ASP A 319 -6.59 -12.58 15.29
N TRP A 320 -6.45 -13.80 14.76
CA TRP A 320 -6.03 -14.96 15.54
C TRP A 320 -4.71 -14.76 16.30
N ILE A 321 -3.75 -14.05 15.69
CA ILE A 321 -2.44 -13.80 16.31
C ILE A 321 -2.45 -12.58 17.25
N GLY A 322 -3.50 -11.77 17.24
CA GLY A 322 -3.63 -10.56 18.06
C GLY A 322 -2.95 -9.32 17.48
N ALA A 323 -2.78 -9.27 16.15
CA ALA A 323 -2.28 -8.08 15.47
C ALA A 323 -3.35 -6.98 15.43
N ASN A 324 -2.95 -5.73 15.70
CA ASN A 324 -3.82 -4.56 15.66
C ASN A 324 -3.51 -3.61 14.50
N SER A 325 -2.43 -3.89 13.75
CA SER A 325 -1.94 -2.99 12.70
C SER A 325 -1.19 -3.72 11.59
N TYR A 326 -1.06 -3.04 10.45
CA TYR A 326 -0.11 -3.42 9.41
C TYR A 326 0.40 -2.20 8.65
N ARG A 327 1.53 -2.37 7.95
CA ARG A 327 2.04 -1.42 6.96
C ARG A 327 1.82 -2.00 5.56
N THR A 328 1.35 -1.15 4.64
CA THR A 328 1.14 -1.51 3.23
C THR A 328 2.48 -1.58 2.48
N SER A 329 3.37 -2.47 2.94
CA SER A 329 4.72 -2.60 2.37
C SER A 329 4.68 -3.21 0.99
N HIS A 330 5.28 -2.65 -0.02
CA HIS A 330 5.91 -1.34 -0.14
C HIS A 330 5.19 -0.55 -1.25
N TYR A 331 3.88 -0.50 -1.21
CA TYR A 331 3.00 0.14 -2.22
C TYR A 331 1.57 0.25 -1.67
N PRO A 332 0.75 1.18 -2.19
CA PRO A 332 -0.66 1.26 -1.83
C PRO A 332 -1.37 -0.07 -2.12
N TYR A 333 -2.11 -0.61 -1.12
CA TYR A 333 -2.87 -1.86 -1.28
C TYR A 333 -4.22 -1.62 -1.96
N ALA A 334 -4.94 -2.70 -2.28
CA ALA A 334 -6.31 -2.60 -2.77
C ALA A 334 -7.20 -1.85 -1.77
N GLU A 335 -8.11 -1.00 -2.27
CA GLU A 335 -9.01 -0.20 -1.41
C GLU A 335 -9.87 -1.08 -0.52
N GLU A 336 -10.21 -2.31 -0.96
CA GLU A 336 -10.91 -3.32 -0.16
C GLU A 336 -10.18 -3.69 1.13
N MET A 337 -8.83 -3.63 1.13
CA MET A 337 -8.03 -3.88 2.34
C MET A 337 -8.21 -2.77 3.37
N LEU A 338 -8.35 -1.53 2.91
CA LEU A 338 -8.57 -0.36 3.76
C LEU A 338 -10.03 -0.31 4.24
N ASP A 339 -11.00 -0.62 3.38
CA ASP A 339 -12.41 -0.78 3.78
C ASP A 339 -12.54 -1.81 4.91
N TRP A 340 -11.86 -2.96 4.78
CA TRP A 340 -11.85 -3.98 5.83
C TRP A 340 -11.22 -3.45 7.13
N ALA A 341 -10.11 -2.73 7.02
CA ALA A 341 -9.44 -2.15 8.17
C ALA A 341 -10.31 -1.09 8.88
N ASP A 342 -11.04 -0.28 8.11
CA ASP A 342 -11.99 0.70 8.63
C ASP A 342 -13.12 0.03 9.42
N GLU A 343 -13.70 -1.04 8.89
CA GLU A 343 -14.80 -1.79 9.51
C GLU A 343 -14.39 -2.53 10.78
N HIS A 344 -13.11 -2.93 10.88
CA HIS A 344 -12.63 -3.79 11.98
C HIS A 344 -11.70 -3.06 12.97
N GLY A 345 -11.49 -1.76 12.79
CA GLY A 345 -10.61 -1.00 13.67
C GLY A 345 -9.15 -1.41 13.59
N ILE A 346 -8.68 -1.85 12.42
CA ILE A 346 -7.27 -2.18 12.19
C ILE A 346 -6.52 -0.90 11.82
N VAL A 347 -5.37 -0.66 12.45
CA VAL A 347 -4.56 0.54 12.22
C VAL A 347 -3.61 0.32 11.05
N VAL A 348 -3.57 1.26 10.12
CA VAL A 348 -2.78 1.14 8.89
C VAL A 348 -1.74 2.26 8.80
N ILE A 349 -0.49 1.88 8.53
CA ILE A 349 0.56 2.77 8.01
C ILE A 349 0.56 2.59 6.49
N ASP A 350 0.12 3.61 5.77
CA ASP A 350 -0.05 3.50 4.33
C ASP A 350 1.16 4.06 3.59
N GLU A 351 1.72 3.26 2.64
CA GLU A 351 3.04 3.51 2.07
C GLU A 351 3.00 3.67 0.56
N THR A 352 3.78 4.63 0.05
CA THR A 352 4.01 4.78 -1.39
C THR A 352 4.90 3.66 -1.93
N ALA A 353 4.91 3.46 -3.26
CA ALA A 353 5.79 2.49 -3.91
C ALA A 353 7.26 2.93 -3.99
N ALA A 354 7.68 3.91 -3.20
CA ALA A 354 9.03 4.46 -3.20
C ALA A 354 10.00 3.58 -2.39
N VAL A 355 10.39 2.47 -2.97
CA VAL A 355 11.34 1.48 -2.46
C VAL A 355 12.42 1.22 -3.50
N GLY A 356 13.64 0.85 -3.08
CA GLY A 356 14.76 0.62 -3.99
C GLY A 356 15.66 1.84 -4.20
N PHE A 357 15.57 2.86 -3.35
CA PHE A 357 16.45 4.02 -3.31
C PHE A 357 17.74 3.75 -2.51
N ASN A 358 18.30 2.55 -2.67
CA ASN A 358 19.53 2.16 -1.98
C ASN A 358 20.31 1.12 -2.80
N LEU A 359 21.43 1.55 -3.37
CA LEU A 359 22.28 0.70 -4.22
C LEU A 359 22.93 -0.46 -3.47
N SER A 360 22.92 -0.45 -2.13
CA SER A 360 23.50 -1.51 -1.30
C SER A 360 22.56 -2.69 -1.07
N LEU A 361 21.26 -2.52 -1.29
CA LEU A 361 20.22 -3.53 -1.01
C LEU A 361 19.87 -4.44 -2.19
N GLY A 362 20.38 -4.16 -3.38
CA GLY A 362 20.06 -4.96 -4.55
C GLY A 362 20.49 -6.41 -4.39
N ILE A 363 19.54 -7.33 -4.48
CA ILE A 363 19.75 -8.77 -4.47
C ILE A 363 19.90 -9.23 -5.92
N GLY A 364 21.02 -9.90 -6.24
CA GLY A 364 21.24 -10.43 -7.58
C GLY A 364 21.98 -9.49 -8.53
N PHE A 365 22.96 -8.74 -8.04
CA PHE A 365 23.75 -7.81 -8.83
C PHE A 365 24.54 -8.44 -9.99
N GLU A 366 24.37 -7.87 -11.17
CA GLU A 366 25.43 -7.87 -12.18
C GLU A 366 26.40 -6.71 -11.86
N ALA A 367 27.61 -7.05 -11.43
CA ALA A 367 28.66 -6.07 -11.22
C ALA A 367 28.94 -5.31 -12.52
N GLY A 368 28.73 -4.01 -12.57
CA GLY A 368 29.15 -3.17 -13.71
C GLY A 368 28.17 -2.09 -14.15
N ASN A 369 26.88 -2.19 -13.84
CA ASN A 369 25.86 -1.25 -14.36
C ASN A 369 25.18 -0.40 -13.30
N LYS A 370 25.78 -0.31 -12.09
CA LYS A 370 25.26 0.58 -11.05
C LYS A 370 25.75 2.01 -11.28
N PRO A 371 24.89 3.03 -11.08
CA PRO A 371 25.36 4.39 -10.99
C PRO A 371 26.38 4.52 -9.83
N LYS A 372 27.32 5.45 -9.96
CA LYS A 372 28.33 5.69 -8.91
C LYS A 372 27.70 6.34 -7.69
N GLU A 373 26.76 7.23 -7.93
CA GLU A 373 26.01 7.96 -6.90
C GLU A 373 24.52 7.80 -7.14
N LEU A 374 23.76 7.54 -6.07
CA LEU A 374 22.32 7.34 -6.14
C LEU A 374 21.60 8.65 -6.50
N TYR A 375 21.87 9.73 -5.74
CA TYR A 375 21.26 11.04 -5.96
C TYR A 375 22.09 11.82 -6.98
N SER A 376 21.81 11.59 -8.25
CA SER A 376 22.57 12.16 -9.38
C SER A 376 21.68 12.23 -10.63
N GLU A 377 22.12 13.00 -11.63
CA GLU A 377 21.42 13.09 -12.93
C GLU A 377 21.29 11.73 -13.66
N GLU A 378 22.20 10.79 -13.38
CA GLU A 378 22.22 9.45 -14.01
C GLU A 378 21.25 8.46 -13.33
N ALA A 379 20.75 8.78 -12.13
CA ALA A 379 19.92 7.88 -11.34
C ALA A 379 18.71 8.63 -10.75
N VAL A 380 18.69 8.85 -9.43
CA VAL A 380 17.60 9.54 -8.73
C VAL A 380 17.79 11.05 -8.88
N ASN A 381 17.00 11.66 -9.71
CA ASN A 381 17.08 13.06 -10.11
C ASN A 381 15.75 13.82 -9.91
N GLY A 382 15.63 15.01 -10.53
CA GLY A 382 14.41 15.82 -10.45
C GLY A 382 13.17 15.17 -11.07
N GLU A 383 13.32 14.38 -12.12
CA GLU A 383 12.20 13.66 -12.75
C GLU A 383 11.72 12.51 -11.84
N THR A 384 12.65 11.79 -11.20
CA THR A 384 12.32 10.79 -10.17
C THR A 384 11.57 11.44 -9.00
N GLN A 385 12.00 12.61 -8.55
CA GLN A 385 11.33 13.35 -7.47
C GLN A 385 9.91 13.77 -7.87
N GLN A 386 9.68 14.18 -9.11
CA GLN A 386 8.37 14.51 -9.63
C GLN A 386 7.44 13.27 -9.68
N ALA A 387 7.95 12.13 -10.17
CA ALA A 387 7.21 10.88 -10.17
C ALA A 387 6.86 10.41 -8.75
N HIS A 388 7.79 10.59 -7.81
CA HIS A 388 7.55 10.29 -6.39
C HIS A 388 6.50 11.22 -5.77
N LEU A 389 6.56 12.51 -6.07
CA LEU A 389 5.53 13.47 -5.64
C LEU A 389 4.15 13.10 -6.22
N GLN A 390 4.10 12.64 -7.47
CA GLN A 390 2.86 12.17 -8.07
C GLN A 390 2.31 10.93 -7.35
N ALA A 391 3.16 9.96 -7.01
CA ALA A 391 2.77 8.78 -6.23
C ALA A 391 2.21 9.16 -4.84
N ILE A 392 2.82 10.14 -4.16
CA ILE A 392 2.31 10.68 -2.87
C ILE A 392 0.92 11.32 -3.06
N LYS A 393 0.75 12.14 -4.10
CA LYS A 393 -0.54 12.80 -4.38
C LYS A 393 -1.65 11.79 -4.64
N GLU A 394 -1.36 10.76 -5.43
CA GLU A 394 -2.34 9.73 -5.77
C GLU A 394 -2.71 8.88 -4.55
N LEU A 395 -1.74 8.49 -3.72
CA LEU A 395 -1.97 7.79 -2.47
C LEU A 395 -2.92 8.59 -1.56
N ILE A 396 -2.58 9.83 -1.26
CA ILE A 396 -3.37 10.68 -0.36
C ILE A 396 -4.75 10.98 -0.96
N ALA A 397 -4.83 11.28 -2.25
CA ALA A 397 -6.10 11.57 -2.91
C ALA A 397 -7.06 10.38 -2.88
N ARG A 398 -6.53 9.15 -2.95
CA ARG A 398 -7.31 7.92 -2.85
C ARG A 398 -7.73 7.64 -1.40
N ASP A 399 -6.78 7.67 -0.45
CA ASP A 399 -6.94 7.07 0.87
C ASP A 399 -7.20 8.06 2.01
N LYS A 400 -7.27 9.36 1.73
CA LYS A 400 -7.46 10.45 2.70
C LYS A 400 -8.68 10.29 3.63
N ASN A 401 -9.72 9.59 3.18
CA ASN A 401 -10.97 9.43 3.94
C ASN A 401 -11.02 8.15 4.80
N HIS A 402 -10.03 7.25 4.71
CA HIS A 402 -9.99 6.04 5.53
C HIS A 402 -9.57 6.35 6.97
N PRO A 403 -10.43 6.11 7.97
CA PRO A 403 -10.06 6.33 9.38
C PRO A 403 -8.97 5.38 9.87
N SER A 404 -8.86 4.19 9.31
CA SER A 404 -7.81 3.20 9.61
C SER A 404 -6.41 3.69 9.26
N VAL A 405 -6.27 4.52 8.23
CA VAL A 405 -4.98 5.13 7.84
C VAL A 405 -4.63 6.22 8.85
N VAL A 406 -3.61 5.98 9.67
CA VAL A 406 -3.19 6.88 10.73
C VAL A 406 -1.87 7.60 10.46
N MET A 407 -1.12 7.16 9.44
CA MET A 407 0.19 7.72 9.10
C MET A 407 0.53 7.44 7.63
N TRP A 408 1.18 8.40 6.98
CA TRP A 408 1.72 8.26 5.63
C TRP A 408 3.20 7.90 5.70
N SER A 409 3.61 6.81 5.03
CA SER A 409 4.99 6.44 4.80
C SER A 409 5.36 6.79 3.37
N ILE A 410 6.30 7.73 3.20
CA ILE A 410 6.61 8.23 1.86
C ILE A 410 7.70 7.45 1.14
N ALA A 411 8.50 6.65 1.86
CA ALA A 411 9.50 5.77 1.24
C ALA A 411 9.94 4.67 2.22
N ASN A 412 10.48 3.58 1.65
CA ASN A 412 11.11 2.50 2.39
C ASN A 412 12.60 2.37 2.07
N GLU A 413 13.44 2.37 3.11
CA GLU A 413 14.86 2.06 3.10
C GLU A 413 15.74 2.85 2.09
N PRO A 414 15.50 4.15 1.89
CA PRO A 414 16.44 4.93 1.08
C PRO A 414 17.81 5.01 1.74
N ASP A 415 18.87 5.23 0.95
CA ASP A 415 20.16 5.62 1.51
C ASP A 415 20.08 7.07 1.99
N THR A 416 20.02 7.25 3.31
CA THR A 416 19.81 8.56 3.95
C THR A 416 21.10 9.25 4.35
N ARG A 417 22.28 8.65 4.09
CA ARG A 417 23.59 9.17 4.47
C ARG A 417 24.09 10.31 3.60
N PRO A 418 23.94 10.25 2.25
CA PRO A 418 24.38 11.35 1.39
C PRO A 418 23.57 12.63 1.61
N GLN A 419 24.21 13.78 1.46
CA GLN A 419 23.54 15.09 1.53
C GLN A 419 22.40 15.22 0.48
N GLY A 420 22.56 14.64 -0.70
CA GLY A 420 21.53 14.58 -1.73
C GLY A 420 20.22 13.91 -1.28
N ALA A 421 20.26 13.04 -0.25
CA ALA A 421 19.05 12.48 0.33
C ALA A 421 18.16 13.56 0.94
N ARG A 422 18.75 14.50 1.70
CA ARG A 422 17.96 15.58 2.32
C ARG A 422 17.39 16.53 1.28
N GLU A 423 18.15 16.85 0.24
CA GLU A 423 17.70 17.69 -0.87
C GLU A 423 16.54 17.05 -1.64
N TYR A 424 16.56 15.72 -1.74
CA TYR A 424 15.49 14.94 -2.37
C TYR A 424 14.24 14.83 -1.50
N PHE A 425 14.38 14.48 -0.20
CA PHE A 425 13.23 14.15 0.66
C PHE A 425 12.58 15.36 1.33
N ALA A 426 13.29 16.45 1.61
CA ALA A 426 12.71 17.61 2.30
C ALA A 426 11.52 18.24 1.54
N PRO A 427 11.59 18.48 0.22
CA PRO A 427 10.43 18.98 -0.52
C PRO A 427 9.24 18.01 -0.55
N LEU A 428 9.51 16.70 -0.57
CA LEU A 428 8.45 15.66 -0.57
C LEU A 428 7.75 15.60 0.79
N ALA A 429 8.49 15.68 1.90
CA ALA A 429 7.92 15.73 3.25
C ALA A 429 7.05 16.99 3.44
N GLU A 430 7.54 18.15 2.98
CA GLU A 430 6.75 19.40 3.02
C GLU A 430 5.47 19.29 2.18
N ALA A 431 5.56 18.74 0.98
CA ALA A 431 4.42 18.55 0.10
C ALA A 431 3.39 17.59 0.71
N THR A 432 3.84 16.49 1.34
CA THR A 432 2.97 15.52 2.00
C THR A 432 2.17 16.17 3.12
N ARG A 433 2.82 16.99 3.98
CA ARG A 433 2.13 17.74 5.04
C ARG A 433 1.12 18.77 4.51
N LYS A 434 1.38 19.35 3.34
CA LYS A 434 0.42 20.27 2.70
C LYS A 434 -0.78 19.54 2.12
N LEU A 435 -0.59 18.33 1.62
CA LEU A 435 -1.67 17.50 1.04
C LEU A 435 -2.59 16.96 2.14
N ASP A 436 -2.01 16.53 3.26
CA ASP A 436 -2.77 16.11 4.45
C ASP A 436 -2.07 16.56 5.74
N PRO A 437 -2.53 17.67 6.35
CA PRO A 437 -2.00 18.15 7.62
C PRO A 437 -2.52 17.39 8.85
N THR A 438 -3.39 16.39 8.67
CA THR A 438 -4.11 15.73 9.78
C THR A 438 -3.44 14.45 10.24
N ARG A 439 -2.54 13.88 9.43
CA ARG A 439 -1.82 12.65 9.76
C ARG A 439 -0.32 12.91 9.87
N PRO A 440 0.37 12.27 10.84
CA PRO A 440 1.82 12.26 10.88
C PRO A 440 2.40 11.57 9.64
N ILE A 441 3.64 11.91 9.31
CA ILE A 441 4.37 11.35 8.19
C ILE A 441 5.65 10.65 8.65
N THR A 442 6.08 9.64 7.91
CA THR A 442 7.32 8.89 8.15
C THR A 442 8.04 8.55 6.85
N CYS A 443 9.30 8.19 6.98
CA CYS A 443 10.12 7.49 6.00
C CYS A 443 10.83 6.35 6.73
N VAL A 444 10.73 5.14 6.22
CA VAL A 444 11.29 3.96 6.89
C VAL A 444 12.81 3.91 6.70
N ASN A 445 13.56 3.95 7.79
CA ASN A 445 15.01 4.01 7.80
C ASN A 445 15.63 2.59 7.71
N VAL A 446 16.65 2.46 6.85
CA VAL A 446 17.39 1.22 6.65
C VAL A 446 18.44 0.99 7.75
N MET A 447 18.72 -0.27 8.09
CA MET A 447 19.64 -0.63 9.19
C MET A 447 21.09 -0.12 9.05
N PHE A 448 21.51 0.28 7.86
CA PHE A 448 22.87 0.79 7.62
C PHE A 448 23.00 2.31 7.81
N CYS A 449 21.89 2.98 8.11
CA CYS A 449 21.83 4.42 8.39
C CYS A 449 21.46 4.61 9.86
N ASP A 450 22.48 4.73 10.72
CA ASP A 450 22.30 4.91 12.16
C ASP A 450 22.02 6.37 12.56
N ALA A 451 21.80 6.59 13.84
CA ALA A 451 21.50 7.93 14.38
C ALA A 451 22.60 8.98 14.10
N HIS A 452 23.84 8.58 13.83
CA HIS A 452 24.96 9.51 13.57
C HIS A 452 25.10 9.84 12.10
N THR A 453 24.74 8.92 11.21
CA THR A 453 24.95 9.05 9.76
C THR A 453 23.71 9.49 8.99
N ASP A 454 22.53 9.31 9.57
CA ASP A 454 21.26 9.71 8.98
C ASP A 454 21.09 11.21 8.88
N THR A 455 20.59 11.69 7.72
CA THR A 455 20.44 13.12 7.40
C THR A 455 18.99 13.57 7.21
N ILE A 456 17.99 12.67 7.31
CA ILE A 456 16.59 13.01 6.97
C ILE A 456 15.55 12.67 8.02
N SER A 457 15.85 11.82 9.02
CA SER A 457 14.81 11.33 9.95
C SER A 457 14.18 12.46 10.78
N ASP A 458 14.86 13.59 10.97
CA ASP A 458 14.33 14.79 11.61
C ASP A 458 13.27 15.54 10.77
N LEU A 459 13.10 15.18 9.50
CA LEU A 459 12.04 15.72 8.63
C LEU A 459 10.65 15.10 8.93
N PHE A 460 10.59 14.03 9.70
CA PHE A 460 9.40 13.20 9.92
C PHE A 460 8.92 13.27 11.36
N ASP A 461 7.68 12.81 11.60
CA ASP A 461 7.02 12.91 12.90
C ASP A 461 7.20 11.65 13.76
N VAL A 462 7.38 10.51 13.09
CA VAL A 462 7.56 9.19 13.69
C VAL A 462 8.79 8.54 13.08
N LEU A 463 9.67 8.01 13.92
CA LEU A 463 10.84 7.27 13.48
C LEU A 463 10.46 5.81 13.22
N CYS A 464 10.44 5.39 11.96
CA CYS A 464 10.23 4.01 11.55
C CYS A 464 11.57 3.35 11.18
N LEU A 465 11.87 2.20 11.77
CA LEU A 465 13.15 1.53 11.65
C LEU A 465 13.01 0.08 11.18
N ASN A 466 13.82 -0.32 10.19
CA ASN A 466 14.01 -1.71 9.80
C ASN A 466 15.32 -2.23 10.41
N ARG A 467 15.28 -3.24 11.28
CA ARG A 467 16.48 -3.71 12.02
C ARG A 467 16.59 -5.23 12.02
N TYR A 468 17.81 -5.71 11.73
CA TYR A 468 18.10 -7.13 11.52
C TYR A 468 19.40 -7.59 12.20
N TYR A 469 19.72 -7.05 13.39
CA TYR A 469 20.83 -7.53 14.23
C TYR A 469 20.60 -8.97 14.64
N GLY A 470 21.64 -9.79 14.58
CA GLY A 470 21.53 -11.23 14.77
C GLY A 470 21.20 -12.00 13.48
N TRP A 471 20.90 -11.28 12.36
CA TRP A 471 20.65 -11.90 11.06
C TRP A 471 21.69 -11.48 10.02
N TYR A 472 21.61 -10.25 9.49
CA TYR A 472 22.58 -9.77 8.49
C TYR A 472 23.92 -9.33 9.10
N VAL A 473 23.92 -8.91 10.36
CA VAL A 473 25.08 -8.58 11.17
C VAL A 473 24.96 -9.28 12.53
N GLN A 474 26.09 -9.56 13.22
CA GLN A 474 26.14 -10.43 14.40
C GLN A 474 25.39 -11.76 14.18
N SER A 475 25.53 -12.34 12.99
CA SER A 475 24.79 -13.52 12.55
C SER A 475 25.00 -14.69 13.54
N GLY A 476 23.89 -15.19 14.12
CA GLY A 476 23.93 -16.26 15.11
C GLY A 476 24.32 -15.86 16.54
N ASP A 477 24.78 -14.61 16.76
CA ASP A 477 25.16 -14.09 18.08
C ASP A 477 24.05 -13.17 18.64
N LEU A 478 23.03 -13.79 19.24
CA LEU A 478 21.88 -13.06 19.77
C LEU A 478 22.24 -12.21 21.00
N GLU A 479 23.25 -12.59 21.79
CA GLU A 479 23.67 -11.83 22.97
C GLU A 479 24.30 -10.48 22.58
N THR A 480 25.18 -10.47 21.59
CA THR A 480 25.76 -9.24 21.06
C THR A 480 24.72 -8.43 20.31
N ALA A 481 23.85 -9.06 19.53
CA ALA A 481 22.78 -8.42 18.80
C ALA A 481 21.82 -7.65 19.72
N GLU A 482 21.44 -8.23 20.86
CA GLU A 482 20.59 -7.59 21.87
C GLU A 482 21.19 -6.27 22.38
N LYS A 483 22.48 -6.30 22.74
CA LYS A 483 23.21 -5.13 23.26
C LYS A 483 23.35 -4.00 22.21
N VAL A 484 23.63 -4.39 20.97
CA VAL A 484 23.80 -3.43 19.87
C VAL A 484 22.45 -2.78 19.50
N LEU A 485 21.40 -3.56 19.39
CA LEU A 485 20.05 -3.07 19.12
C LEU A 485 19.60 -2.07 20.19
N GLU A 486 19.73 -2.43 21.48
CA GLU A 486 19.32 -1.56 22.58
C GLU A 486 20.11 -0.23 22.56
N LYS A 487 21.42 -0.29 22.37
CA LYS A 487 22.27 0.90 22.27
C LYS A 487 21.85 1.82 21.12
N GLU A 488 21.52 1.25 19.95
CA GLU A 488 21.10 2.05 18.80
C GLU A 488 19.74 2.70 19.05
N LEU A 489 18.75 1.96 19.58
CA LEU A 489 17.43 2.55 19.84
C LEU A 489 17.48 3.69 20.88
N LEU A 490 18.33 3.54 21.89
CA LEU A 490 18.58 4.61 22.88
C LEU A 490 19.26 5.84 22.24
N ALA A 491 20.19 5.64 21.29
CA ALA A 491 20.82 6.74 20.58
C ALA A 491 19.82 7.50 19.68
N TRP A 492 18.89 6.79 19.05
CA TRP A 492 17.82 7.42 18.28
C TRP A 492 16.83 8.17 19.20
N GLN A 493 16.45 7.58 20.33
CA GLN A 493 15.60 8.24 21.32
C GLN A 493 16.22 9.54 21.81
N GLU A 494 17.53 9.53 22.15
CA GLU A 494 18.27 10.73 22.58
C GLU A 494 18.36 11.80 21.48
N LYS A 495 18.53 11.38 20.22
CA LYS A 495 18.69 12.31 19.10
C LYS A 495 17.39 13.03 18.73
N LEU A 496 16.26 12.31 18.67
CA LEU A 496 15.03 12.81 18.04
C LEU A 496 13.89 13.09 19.02
N HIS A 497 13.85 12.40 20.16
CA HIS A 497 12.73 12.48 21.13
C HIS A 497 11.35 12.24 20.49
N GLN A 498 11.29 11.29 19.52
CA GLN A 498 10.11 10.93 18.76
C GLN A 498 9.68 9.49 19.09
N PRO A 499 8.42 9.10 18.83
CA PRO A 499 8.02 7.70 18.94
C PRO A 499 8.74 6.85 17.88
N ILE A 500 9.18 5.66 18.29
CA ILE A 500 9.87 4.70 17.44
C ILE A 500 8.94 3.53 17.14
N ILE A 501 8.76 3.21 15.87
CA ILE A 501 8.11 1.98 15.42
C ILE A 501 9.17 1.13 14.72
N ILE A 502 9.34 -0.11 15.16
CA ILE A 502 10.15 -1.06 14.41
C ILE A 502 9.25 -1.66 13.33
N THR A 503 9.42 -1.14 12.12
CA THR A 503 8.56 -1.45 10.96
C THR A 503 8.98 -2.72 10.23
N GLU A 504 10.21 -3.19 10.47
CA GLU A 504 10.66 -4.50 10.04
C GLU A 504 11.67 -5.08 11.02
N TYR A 505 11.40 -6.30 11.44
CA TYR A 505 12.33 -7.18 12.14
C TYR A 505 11.92 -8.63 11.92
N GLY A 506 12.88 -9.50 11.60
CA GLY A 506 12.62 -10.91 11.28
C GLY A 506 13.82 -11.62 10.68
N VAL A 507 13.76 -12.92 10.61
CA VAL A 507 14.82 -13.78 10.06
C VAL A 507 14.23 -14.79 9.10
N ASP A 508 14.98 -15.10 8.03
CA ASP A 508 14.57 -16.15 7.10
C ASP A 508 14.56 -17.52 7.81
N THR A 509 13.47 -18.26 7.63
CA THR A 509 13.18 -19.50 8.33
C THR A 509 12.49 -20.50 7.40
N LEU A 510 13.06 -21.67 7.26
CA LEU A 510 12.46 -22.74 6.48
C LEU A 510 11.43 -23.49 7.34
N ALA A 511 10.17 -23.48 6.93
CA ALA A 511 9.13 -24.21 7.65
C ALA A 511 9.47 -25.70 7.77
N GLY A 512 9.39 -26.24 8.99
CA GLY A 512 9.73 -27.62 9.29
C GLY A 512 11.23 -27.89 9.46
N LEU A 513 12.11 -26.88 9.36
CA LEU A 513 13.52 -27.03 9.71
C LEU A 513 13.68 -26.78 11.21
N HIS A 514 14.11 -27.82 11.92
CA HIS A 514 14.33 -27.82 13.38
C HIS A 514 15.79 -28.01 13.75
N SER A 515 16.24 -27.35 14.81
CA SER A 515 17.58 -27.52 15.39
C SER A 515 17.56 -27.51 16.90
N MET A 516 18.20 -28.49 17.51
CA MET A 516 18.43 -28.52 18.98
C MET A 516 19.47 -27.48 19.44
N TYR A 517 20.21 -26.89 18.50
CA TYR A 517 21.24 -25.88 18.76
C TYR A 517 20.80 -24.44 18.42
N THR A 518 19.54 -24.26 18.03
CA THR A 518 19.02 -22.95 17.63
C THR A 518 19.83 -22.37 16.46
N ASP A 519 20.12 -23.21 15.46
CA ASP A 519 20.85 -22.78 14.26
C ASP A 519 20.02 -21.82 13.39
N MET A 520 20.69 -20.89 12.71
CA MET A 520 20.06 -19.99 11.75
C MET A 520 19.23 -20.78 10.72
N TRP A 521 18.14 -20.18 10.22
CA TRP A 521 17.12 -20.77 9.35
C TRP A 521 16.15 -21.74 10.03
N SER A 522 16.41 -22.23 11.25
CA SER A 522 15.47 -23.08 11.99
C SER A 522 14.32 -22.27 12.60
N GLU A 523 13.23 -22.95 12.90
CA GLU A 523 12.07 -22.32 13.57
C GLU A 523 12.41 -21.92 15.02
N GLU A 524 13.29 -22.66 15.69
CA GLU A 524 13.81 -22.33 17.01
C GLU A 524 14.61 -21.02 17.00
N TYR A 525 15.43 -20.81 15.95
CA TYR A 525 16.18 -19.56 15.80
C TYR A 525 15.24 -18.37 15.60
N GLN A 526 14.22 -18.51 14.76
CA GLN A 526 13.23 -17.46 14.55
C GLN A 526 12.55 -17.07 15.86
N CYS A 527 12.14 -18.05 16.66
CA CYS A 527 11.51 -17.81 17.97
C CYS A 527 12.46 -17.11 18.95
N ALA A 528 13.69 -17.60 19.09
CA ALA A 528 14.69 -17.02 20.00
C ALA A 528 15.08 -15.61 19.60
N TRP A 529 15.19 -15.36 18.28
CA TRP A 529 15.51 -14.06 17.72
C TRP A 529 14.39 -13.03 17.96
N LEU A 530 13.13 -13.39 17.71
CA LEU A 530 11.99 -12.53 18.01
C LEU A 530 11.88 -12.21 19.50
N ASP A 531 12.06 -13.22 20.38
CA ASP A 531 12.03 -13.03 21.82
C ASP A 531 13.12 -12.04 22.30
N MET A 532 14.33 -12.13 21.71
CA MET A 532 15.42 -11.18 21.98
C MET A 532 15.03 -9.74 21.62
N TYR A 533 14.44 -9.53 20.46
CA TYR A 533 13.95 -8.20 20.02
C TYR A 533 12.86 -7.67 20.95
N HIS A 534 11.90 -8.50 21.33
CA HIS A 534 10.82 -8.11 22.24
C HIS A 534 11.35 -7.66 23.61
N ARG A 535 12.38 -8.33 24.15
CA ARG A 535 13.02 -7.89 25.41
C ARG A 535 13.62 -6.47 25.27
N VAL A 536 14.20 -6.14 24.14
CA VAL A 536 14.73 -4.79 23.89
C VAL A 536 13.60 -3.78 23.77
N PHE A 537 12.55 -4.09 23.00
CA PHE A 537 11.41 -3.20 22.82
C PHE A 537 10.72 -2.85 24.14
N ASP A 538 10.60 -3.83 25.03
CA ASP A 538 10.00 -3.62 26.35
C ASP A 538 10.85 -2.69 27.23
N ARG A 539 12.18 -2.60 27.01
CA ARG A 539 13.09 -1.75 27.79
C ARG A 539 13.19 -0.31 27.29
N VAL A 540 13.03 -0.06 25.98
CA VAL A 540 13.20 1.26 25.37
C VAL A 540 11.86 2.00 25.35
N SER A 541 11.74 3.11 26.11
CA SER A 541 10.46 3.81 26.33
C SER A 541 9.86 4.39 25.04
N ALA A 542 10.69 4.90 24.14
CA ALA A 542 10.25 5.50 22.89
C ALA A 542 9.71 4.49 21.87
N VAL A 543 9.95 3.18 22.05
CA VAL A 543 9.36 2.16 21.17
C VAL A 543 7.86 2.04 21.45
N VAL A 544 7.07 2.39 20.45
CA VAL A 544 5.60 2.35 20.48
C VAL A 544 5.01 1.37 19.48
N GLY A 545 5.83 0.56 18.82
CA GLY A 545 5.34 -0.42 17.87
C GLY A 545 6.35 -1.44 17.40
N GLU A 546 5.84 -2.61 17.10
CA GLU A 546 6.55 -3.80 16.62
C GLU A 546 5.78 -4.40 15.44
N GLN A 547 6.30 -4.23 14.22
CA GLN A 547 5.74 -4.83 13.00
C GLN A 547 6.72 -5.82 12.41
N VAL A 548 6.39 -7.10 12.51
CA VAL A 548 7.27 -8.19 12.05
C VAL A 548 7.40 -8.18 10.54
N TRP A 549 8.61 -8.35 10.04
CA TRP A 549 8.89 -8.68 8.66
C TRP A 549 9.10 -10.20 8.51
N ASN A 550 8.19 -10.93 7.96
CA ASN A 550 6.99 -10.51 7.23
C ASN A 550 5.78 -11.32 7.71
N PHE A 551 4.57 -10.91 7.35
CA PHE A 551 3.37 -11.69 7.62
C PHE A 551 3.46 -13.10 7.03
N ALA A 552 3.73 -13.22 5.73
CA ALA A 552 3.90 -14.49 5.03
C ALA A 552 5.13 -14.47 4.12
N ASP A 553 5.70 -15.63 3.83
CA ASP A 553 6.74 -15.79 2.80
C ASP A 553 6.22 -15.25 1.47
N PHE A 554 7.10 -14.65 0.65
CA PHE A 554 6.72 -14.03 -0.61
C PHE A 554 7.79 -14.23 -1.71
N ALA A 555 7.39 -14.03 -2.96
CA ALA A 555 8.27 -14.17 -4.12
C ALA A 555 9.27 -13.01 -4.24
N THR A 556 10.51 -13.35 -4.61
CA THR A 556 11.58 -12.39 -4.91
C THR A 556 12.24 -12.73 -6.24
N SER A 557 13.12 -11.87 -6.71
CA SER A 557 14.13 -12.29 -7.67
C SER A 557 15.04 -13.37 -7.07
N GLN A 558 15.71 -14.15 -7.93
CA GLN A 558 16.65 -15.17 -7.47
C GLN A 558 17.89 -14.52 -6.86
N GLY A 559 18.37 -15.08 -5.76
CA GLY A 559 19.58 -14.62 -5.08
C GLY A 559 20.06 -15.63 -4.06
N ILE A 560 21.33 -15.60 -3.72
CA ILE A 560 21.95 -16.52 -2.76
C ILE A 560 21.29 -16.51 -1.37
N LEU A 561 20.70 -15.38 -0.99
CA LEU A 561 20.00 -15.20 0.29
C LEU A 561 18.50 -15.52 0.20
N ARG A 562 17.99 -15.96 -0.97
CA ARG A 562 16.56 -16.16 -1.21
C ARG A 562 16.27 -17.58 -1.71
N VAL A 563 15.99 -18.47 -0.76
CA VAL A 563 15.67 -19.87 -1.04
C VAL A 563 14.19 -20.01 -1.43
N GLY A 564 13.90 -19.89 -2.74
CA GLY A 564 12.53 -19.91 -3.24
C GLY A 564 11.69 -18.73 -2.76
N GLY A 565 12.30 -17.54 -2.69
CA GLY A 565 11.70 -16.30 -2.20
C GLY A 565 12.21 -15.87 -0.82
N ASN A 566 11.64 -14.81 -0.26
CA ASN A 566 11.90 -14.36 1.11
C ASN A 566 11.17 -15.28 2.10
N LYS A 567 11.89 -15.77 3.11
CA LYS A 567 11.42 -16.75 4.09
C LYS A 567 11.23 -16.17 5.49
N LYS A 568 11.18 -14.85 5.61
CA LYS A 568 10.97 -14.18 6.91
C LYS A 568 9.51 -14.22 7.39
N GLY A 569 8.60 -14.74 6.56
CA GLY A 569 7.20 -14.90 6.94
C GLY A 569 7.02 -15.64 8.26
N ILE A 570 6.07 -15.19 9.07
CA ILE A 570 5.54 -15.91 10.23
C ILE A 570 4.61 -17.05 9.75
N PHE A 571 3.99 -16.83 8.62
CA PHE A 571 3.29 -17.86 7.86
C PHE A 571 4.07 -18.20 6.59
N THR A 572 3.89 -19.42 6.09
CA THR A 572 4.39 -19.80 4.75
C THR A 572 3.60 -19.05 3.66
N ARG A 573 4.05 -19.09 2.40
CA ARG A 573 3.35 -18.42 1.30
C ARG A 573 1.92 -18.95 1.11
N ASP A 574 1.66 -20.21 1.46
CA ASP A 574 0.34 -20.84 1.47
C ASP A 574 -0.40 -20.71 2.83
N ARG A 575 0.07 -19.75 3.69
CA ARG A 575 -0.57 -19.36 4.96
C ARG A 575 -0.59 -20.44 6.04
N LYS A 576 0.42 -21.33 6.09
CA LYS A 576 0.61 -22.24 7.21
C LYS A 576 1.47 -21.57 8.29
N PRO A 577 1.09 -21.67 9.59
CA PRO A 577 1.87 -21.05 10.66
C PRO A 577 3.21 -21.78 10.86
N LYS A 578 4.28 -21.01 11.05
CA LYS A 578 5.54 -21.48 11.63
C LYS A 578 5.47 -21.38 13.15
N SER A 579 6.43 -21.97 13.88
CA SER A 579 6.46 -21.95 15.37
C SER A 579 6.39 -20.53 15.94
N ALA A 580 6.99 -19.56 15.25
CA ALA A 580 6.96 -18.16 15.64
C ALA A 580 5.55 -17.53 15.65
N ALA A 581 4.59 -18.07 14.89
CA ALA A 581 3.21 -17.59 14.93
C ALA A 581 2.58 -17.79 16.31
N PHE A 582 2.85 -18.91 16.96
CA PHE A 582 2.36 -19.22 18.32
C PHE A 582 3.07 -18.39 19.39
N LEU A 583 4.36 -18.07 19.20
CA LEU A 583 5.10 -17.17 20.08
C LEU A 583 4.50 -15.75 20.03
N LEU A 584 4.25 -15.22 18.85
CA LEU A 584 3.64 -13.89 18.67
C LEU A 584 2.21 -13.87 19.18
N GLN A 585 1.40 -14.91 18.91
CA GLN A 585 0.05 -15.01 19.44
C GLN A 585 0.06 -14.92 20.96
N LYS A 586 0.91 -15.71 21.62
CA LYS A 586 1.03 -15.66 23.09
C LYS A 586 1.43 -14.27 23.59
N ARG A 587 2.35 -13.58 22.89
CA ARG A 587 2.77 -12.21 23.25
C ARG A 587 1.64 -11.22 23.08
N TRP A 588 1.06 -11.12 21.89
CA TRP A 588 0.13 -10.06 21.54
C TRP A 588 -1.25 -10.24 22.19
N THR A 589 -1.75 -11.49 22.30
CA THR A 589 -3.00 -11.75 23.04
C THR A 589 -2.85 -11.66 24.56
N GLY A 590 -1.62 -11.72 25.08
CA GLY A 590 -1.30 -11.50 26.49
C GLY A 590 -1.17 -10.03 26.90
N MET A 591 -1.19 -9.10 25.92
CA MET A 591 -1.16 -7.65 26.14
C MET A 591 -2.58 -7.10 26.17
N ASN A 592 -2.78 -5.97 26.87
CA ASN A 592 -3.98 -5.20 26.63
C ASN A 592 -3.91 -4.59 25.23
N PHE A 593 -5.01 -4.63 24.50
CA PHE A 593 -5.07 -4.18 23.11
C PHE A 593 -4.61 -2.71 22.97
N GLY A 594 -3.58 -2.50 22.14
CA GLY A 594 -3.02 -1.17 21.90
C GLY A 594 -2.16 -0.61 23.06
N GLU A 595 -1.87 -1.37 24.11
CA GLU A 595 -1.00 -0.96 25.22
C GLU A 595 0.36 -1.65 25.15
N LYS A 596 1.41 -0.90 25.50
CA LYS A 596 2.76 -1.45 25.63
C LYS A 596 2.81 -2.45 26.80
N PRO A 597 3.53 -3.58 26.70
CA PRO A 597 3.71 -4.50 27.82
C PRO A 597 4.27 -3.79 29.05
N GLN A 598 3.62 -3.98 30.21
CA GLN A 598 4.11 -3.39 31.46
C GLN A 598 5.29 -4.18 31.99
N ARG A 599 6.36 -3.47 32.40
CA ARG A 599 7.50 -4.07 33.10
C ARG A 599 7.02 -4.70 34.41
N GLY A 600 7.17 -6.00 34.58
CA GLY A 600 7.12 -6.64 35.90
C GLY A 600 5.90 -7.50 36.23
N GLY A 601 5.08 -7.89 35.30
CA GLY A 601 4.16 -9.01 35.50
C GLY A 601 4.96 -10.32 35.52
N LYS A 602 5.20 -10.89 36.71
CA LYS A 602 5.71 -12.25 36.84
C LYS A 602 4.74 -13.19 36.13
N GLN A 603 5.18 -13.79 35.02
CA GLN A 603 4.55 -14.98 34.45
C GLN A 603 4.85 -16.22 35.29
#